data_f34ea0062a844cfa324af3d313fad3bb
#
_entry.id   f34ea0062a844cfa324af3d313fad3bb
#
_cell.length_a   1.000
_cell.length_b   1.000
_cell.length_c   1.000
_cell.angle_alpha   90.00
_cell.angle_beta   90.00
_cell.angle_gamma   90.00
#
_symmetry.space_group_name_H-M   'P 1'
#
loop_
_entity.id
_entity.type
_entity.pdbx_description
1 polymer ?
#
loop_
_entity_poly.entity_id
_entity_poly.type
_entity_poly.pdbx_seq_one_letter_code
_entity_poly.pdbx_strand_id
1 'polypeptide(L)'
;MAAALLAGCAAPQVSALVAQPPAGLPAAAEIASVPFFPQEDYQCGPASLAAVLQLAGREATPASLVPQVYVPARKGSLQAEMLAATRRHGLVAYPLAPRLEALLREIAAGTPVLVLQNLALDWVPQWHYAVAIGYDLPQRSLVLRSGVTRRLAMRLDTFEHTWARSGHWAMLALPPERLPETAKELPYLAAVAALERVVPTAARRGYEAALARWPDSVTAELGRGNASYALRDLAGAAAAYLRATQRHPASADAWNNLAQALIELGSRDEALAAARRAVALGGARLGTYRETLDHILRQP
;
A
#
# COMPACT_ATOMS: atom_id res chain seq x y z
N MET A 1 3.61 -35.34 33.43
CA MET A 1 3.78 -33.96 32.96
C MET A 1 4.79 -33.92 31.79
N ALA A 2 4.35 -34.16 30.54
CA ALA A 2 5.19 -34.10 29.35
C ALA A 2 4.28 -33.81 28.12
N ALA A 3 3.70 -32.59 28.04
CA ALA A 3 2.83 -32.21 26.93
C ALA A 3 3.19 -30.81 26.35
N ALA A 4 4.43 -30.32 26.53
CA ALA A 4 4.79 -28.94 26.17
C ALA A 4 5.80 -28.83 25.01
N LEU A 5 6.10 -29.89 24.26
CA LEU A 5 7.17 -29.86 23.22
C LEU A 5 6.69 -30.06 21.78
N LEU A 6 5.40 -29.96 21.47
CA LEU A 6 4.87 -30.13 20.12
C LEU A 6 4.44 -28.81 19.43
N ALA A 7 4.72 -27.65 20.02
CA ALA A 7 4.32 -26.34 19.47
C ALA A 7 5.23 -25.84 18.31
N GLY A 8 6.33 -26.50 18.00
CA GLY A 8 7.35 -26.02 17.05
C GLY A 8 7.04 -26.23 15.56
N CYS A 9 6.02 -27.00 15.20
CA CYS A 9 5.71 -27.35 13.80
C CYS A 9 4.30 -26.92 13.36
N ALA A 10 3.63 -26.06 14.10
CA ALA A 10 2.27 -25.65 13.75
C ALA A 10 2.30 -24.56 12.68
N ALA A 11 1.64 -24.78 11.53
CA ALA A 11 1.29 -23.79 10.53
C ALA A 11 -0.19 -23.40 10.74
N PRO A 12 -0.48 -22.49 11.70
CA PRO A 12 -1.84 -22.23 12.16
C PRO A 12 -2.74 -21.65 11.06
N GLN A 13 -2.20 -20.81 10.18
CA GLN A 13 -2.98 -20.22 9.10
C GLN A 13 -3.31 -21.26 8.02
N VAL A 14 -2.38 -22.16 7.68
CA VAL A 14 -2.65 -23.28 6.77
C VAL A 14 -3.67 -24.23 7.39
N SER A 15 -3.51 -24.57 8.69
CA SER A 15 -4.45 -25.42 9.38
C SER A 15 -5.89 -24.86 9.38
N ALA A 16 -6.02 -23.56 9.67
CA ALA A 16 -7.31 -22.86 9.59
C ALA A 16 -7.89 -22.86 8.18
N LEU A 17 -7.06 -22.57 7.17
CA LEU A 17 -7.45 -22.54 5.75
C LEU A 17 -7.97 -23.92 5.27
N VAL A 18 -7.35 -25.00 5.71
CA VAL A 18 -7.75 -26.37 5.35
C VAL A 18 -9.02 -26.80 6.08
N ALA A 19 -9.14 -26.43 7.36
CA ALA A 19 -10.31 -26.76 8.18
C ALA A 19 -11.56 -26.02 7.71
N GLN A 20 -11.40 -24.76 7.28
CA GLN A 20 -12.50 -23.90 6.84
C GLN A 20 -12.03 -23.05 5.64
N PRO A 21 -12.12 -23.59 4.41
CA PRO A 21 -11.76 -22.83 3.21
C PRO A 21 -12.60 -21.56 3.12
N PRO A 22 -11.99 -20.40 2.82
CA PRO A 22 -12.69 -19.13 2.71
C PRO A 22 -13.71 -19.15 1.57
N ALA A 23 -14.93 -18.70 1.84
CA ALA A 23 -15.97 -18.61 0.83
C ALA A 23 -15.53 -17.75 -0.35
N GLY A 24 -15.83 -18.22 -1.57
CA GLY A 24 -15.52 -17.51 -2.82
C GLY A 24 -14.04 -17.57 -3.24
N LEU A 25 -13.16 -18.24 -2.50
CA LEU A 25 -11.79 -18.45 -2.92
C LEU A 25 -11.73 -19.67 -3.88
N PRO A 26 -11.22 -19.51 -5.13
CA PRO A 26 -11.02 -20.65 -6.05
C PRO A 26 -10.08 -21.71 -5.45
N ALA A 27 -10.27 -22.97 -5.85
CA ALA A 27 -9.40 -24.07 -5.40
C ALA A 27 -7.94 -23.90 -5.85
N ALA A 28 -7.72 -23.24 -7.00
CA ALA A 28 -6.40 -22.92 -7.52
C ALA A 28 -6.47 -21.63 -8.34
N ALA A 29 -5.37 -20.89 -8.37
CA ALA A 29 -5.17 -19.74 -9.25
C ALA A 29 -3.67 -19.57 -9.56
N GLU A 30 -3.33 -19.09 -10.76
CA GLU A 30 -1.95 -18.75 -11.11
C GLU A 30 -1.89 -17.60 -12.12
N ILE A 31 -1.00 -16.64 -11.87
CA ILE A 31 -0.75 -15.46 -12.69
C ILE A 31 0.52 -15.76 -13.52
N ALA A 32 0.36 -16.51 -14.59
CA ALA A 32 1.50 -16.97 -15.41
C ALA A 32 2.26 -15.83 -16.11
N SER A 33 1.60 -14.68 -16.32
CA SER A 33 2.15 -13.49 -16.98
C SER A 33 3.16 -12.72 -16.15
N VAL A 34 3.33 -13.03 -14.85
CA VAL A 34 4.34 -12.36 -14.01
C VAL A 34 5.73 -12.62 -14.59
N PRO A 35 6.49 -11.56 -14.94
CA PRO A 35 7.84 -11.70 -15.44
C PRO A 35 8.75 -12.45 -14.47
N PHE A 36 9.78 -13.07 -15.00
CA PHE A 36 10.77 -13.76 -14.20
C PHE A 36 12.17 -13.24 -14.52
N PHE A 37 12.88 -12.84 -13.48
CA PHE A 37 14.27 -12.46 -13.53
C PHE A 37 15.07 -13.44 -12.66
N PRO A 38 15.94 -14.26 -13.25
CA PRO A 38 16.88 -15.08 -12.47
C PRO A 38 17.67 -14.18 -11.52
N GLN A 39 17.77 -14.59 -10.27
CA GLN A 39 18.39 -13.76 -9.24
C GLN A 39 19.88 -14.11 -9.15
N GLU A 40 20.71 -13.08 -9.27
CA GLU A 40 22.11 -13.15 -8.88
C GLU A 40 22.24 -13.05 -7.35
N ASP A 41 23.43 -13.29 -6.82
CA ASP A 41 23.69 -13.24 -5.40
C ASP A 41 23.27 -11.89 -4.80
N TYR A 42 22.49 -11.94 -3.70
CA TYR A 42 21.97 -10.79 -2.97
C TYR A 42 20.99 -9.88 -3.71
N GLN A 43 20.57 -10.21 -4.94
CA GLN A 43 19.69 -9.38 -5.77
C GLN A 43 18.21 -9.83 -5.76
N CYS A 44 17.79 -10.65 -4.80
CA CYS A 44 16.42 -11.09 -4.69
C CYS A 44 15.40 -9.93 -4.58
N GLY A 45 15.75 -8.83 -3.89
CA GLY A 45 14.91 -7.64 -3.81
C GLY A 45 14.69 -6.96 -5.15
N PRO A 46 15.74 -6.49 -5.84
CA PRO A 46 15.62 -5.88 -7.17
C PRO A 46 14.88 -6.76 -8.18
N ALA A 47 15.17 -8.06 -8.25
CA ALA A 47 14.54 -8.98 -9.20
C ALA A 47 13.04 -9.18 -8.91
N SER A 48 12.67 -9.40 -7.64
CA SER A 48 11.27 -9.55 -7.24
C SER A 48 10.48 -8.26 -7.44
N LEU A 49 11.09 -7.10 -7.16
CA LEU A 49 10.45 -5.82 -7.37
C LEU A 49 10.25 -5.53 -8.86
N ALA A 50 11.25 -5.79 -9.71
CA ALA A 50 11.14 -5.64 -11.16
C ALA A 50 9.96 -6.45 -11.73
N ALA A 51 9.77 -7.68 -11.25
CA ALA A 51 8.69 -8.55 -11.72
C ALA A 51 7.29 -7.94 -11.45
N VAL A 52 7.04 -7.42 -10.24
CA VAL A 52 5.75 -6.82 -9.91
C VAL A 52 5.55 -5.45 -10.54
N LEU A 53 6.61 -4.64 -10.69
CA LEU A 53 6.55 -3.35 -11.37
C LEU A 53 6.25 -3.50 -12.86
N GLN A 54 6.90 -4.45 -13.55
CA GLN A 54 6.64 -4.71 -14.96
C GLN A 54 5.22 -5.23 -15.19
N LEU A 55 4.72 -6.12 -14.34
CA LEU A 55 3.33 -6.55 -14.45
C LEU A 55 2.35 -5.38 -14.27
N ALA A 56 2.70 -4.42 -13.42
CA ALA A 56 1.91 -3.19 -13.22
C ALA A 56 2.13 -2.13 -14.33
N GLY A 57 2.79 -2.50 -15.44
CA GLY A 57 3.00 -1.63 -16.60
C GLY A 57 4.10 -0.57 -16.41
N ARG A 58 5.07 -0.81 -15.53
CA ARG A 58 6.21 0.10 -15.31
C ARG A 58 7.49 -0.50 -15.86
N GLU A 59 8.23 0.28 -16.64
CA GLU A 59 9.55 -0.11 -17.07
C GLU A 59 10.50 -0.17 -15.86
N ALA A 60 10.96 -1.36 -15.53
CA ALA A 60 11.90 -1.61 -14.45
C ALA A 60 12.69 -2.90 -14.74
N THR A 61 13.99 -2.86 -14.55
CA THR A 61 14.87 -4.02 -14.61
C THR A 61 15.53 -4.23 -13.25
N PRO A 62 15.98 -5.43 -12.90
CA PRO A 62 16.75 -5.63 -11.68
C PRO A 62 17.92 -4.64 -11.58
N ALA A 63 18.69 -4.45 -12.67
CA ALA A 63 19.83 -3.53 -12.72
C ALA A 63 19.43 -2.07 -12.42
N SER A 64 18.30 -1.57 -12.94
CA SER A 64 17.81 -0.22 -12.67
C SER A 64 17.32 -0.02 -11.23
N LEU A 65 16.97 -1.11 -10.55
CA LEU A 65 16.48 -1.09 -9.17
C LEU A 65 17.57 -1.30 -8.14
N VAL A 66 18.70 -1.93 -8.47
CA VAL A 66 19.84 -2.10 -7.54
C VAL A 66 20.19 -0.79 -6.81
N PRO A 67 20.45 0.36 -7.48
CA PRO A 67 20.78 1.61 -6.79
C PRO A 67 19.65 2.17 -5.93
N GLN A 68 18.42 1.66 -6.10
CA GLN A 68 17.24 2.15 -5.40
C GLN A 68 16.90 1.34 -4.14
N VAL A 69 17.19 0.03 -4.15
CA VAL A 69 16.71 -0.87 -3.08
C VAL A 69 17.80 -1.74 -2.46
N TYR A 70 18.96 -1.88 -3.10
CA TYR A 70 20.03 -2.70 -2.56
C TYR A 70 20.89 -1.90 -1.57
N VAL A 71 21.08 -2.47 -0.40
CA VAL A 71 21.89 -1.88 0.68
C VAL A 71 23.17 -2.72 0.85
N PRO A 72 24.33 -2.27 0.35
CA PRO A 72 25.57 -3.07 0.34
C PRO A 72 25.99 -3.58 1.72
N ALA A 73 25.91 -2.72 2.74
CA ALA A 73 26.25 -3.08 4.12
C ALA A 73 25.36 -4.20 4.71
N ARG A 74 24.17 -4.43 4.13
CA ARG A 74 23.23 -5.48 4.53
C ARG A 74 23.24 -6.67 3.59
N LYS A 75 23.96 -6.60 2.48
CA LYS A 75 23.93 -7.60 1.40
C LYS A 75 22.50 -7.98 1.01
N GLY A 76 21.62 -6.98 0.84
CA GLY A 76 20.21 -7.21 0.56
C GLY A 76 19.39 -5.93 0.51
N SER A 77 18.09 -6.05 0.44
CA SER A 77 17.13 -4.94 0.38
C SER A 77 16.31 -4.85 1.66
N LEU A 78 15.99 -3.62 2.09
CA LEU A 78 15.07 -3.40 3.22
C LEU A 78 13.64 -3.22 2.72
N GLN A 79 12.66 -3.60 3.53
CA GLN A 79 11.23 -3.44 3.21
C GLN A 79 10.87 -1.97 2.92
N ALA A 80 11.45 -1.03 3.68
CA ALA A 80 11.23 0.40 3.48
C ALA A 80 11.68 0.87 2.09
N GLU A 81 12.82 0.37 1.59
CA GLU A 81 13.34 0.68 0.27
C GLU A 81 12.46 0.10 -0.85
N MET A 82 11.94 -1.12 -0.65
CA MET A 82 11.01 -1.76 -1.58
C MET A 82 9.72 -0.92 -1.73
N LEU A 83 9.14 -0.48 -0.61
CA LEU A 83 7.97 0.40 -0.60
C LEU A 83 8.27 1.77 -1.25
N ALA A 84 9.42 2.37 -0.93
CA ALA A 84 9.81 3.67 -1.47
C ALA A 84 10.05 3.61 -2.98
N ALA A 85 10.74 2.59 -3.48
CA ALA A 85 10.97 2.39 -4.91
C ALA A 85 9.65 2.20 -5.67
N THR A 86 8.73 1.40 -5.14
CA THR A 86 7.39 1.23 -5.74
C THR A 86 6.68 2.57 -5.92
N ARG A 87 6.74 3.46 -4.91
CA ARG A 87 6.14 4.81 -4.98
C ARG A 87 6.84 5.70 -6.01
N ARG A 88 8.17 5.63 -6.12
CA ARG A 88 8.92 6.39 -7.16
C ARG A 88 8.50 6.01 -8.57
N HIS A 89 8.06 4.77 -8.78
CA HIS A 89 7.47 4.32 -10.04
C HIS A 89 5.98 4.68 -10.20
N GLY A 90 5.42 5.52 -9.32
CA GLY A 90 4.03 6.00 -9.41
C GLY A 90 2.97 4.94 -9.11
N LEU A 91 3.32 3.92 -8.33
CA LEU A 91 2.42 2.85 -7.91
C LEU A 91 2.08 2.97 -6.42
N VAL A 92 0.90 2.52 -6.05
CA VAL A 92 0.52 2.34 -4.65
C VAL A 92 1.28 1.13 -4.10
N ALA A 93 2.17 1.38 -3.15
CA ALA A 93 2.85 0.35 -2.38
C ALA A 93 1.98 -0.02 -1.17
N TYR A 94 1.18 -1.07 -1.29
CA TYR A 94 0.22 -1.46 -0.26
C TYR A 94 0.78 -2.61 0.59
N PRO A 95 1.10 -2.37 1.88
CA PRO A 95 1.44 -3.46 2.80
C PRO A 95 0.22 -4.35 3.01
N LEU A 96 0.37 -5.63 2.69
CA LEU A 96 -0.71 -6.59 2.81
C LEU A 96 -0.90 -7.01 4.28
N ALA A 97 -2.14 -7.27 4.67
CA ALA A 97 -2.42 -7.85 5.98
C ALA A 97 -1.65 -9.19 6.17
N PRO A 98 -1.07 -9.48 7.36
CA PRO A 98 -0.23 -10.65 7.60
C PRO A 98 -1.04 -11.95 7.69
N ARG A 99 -1.87 -12.22 6.69
CA ARG A 99 -2.81 -13.35 6.63
C ARG A 99 -2.66 -14.08 5.31
N LEU A 100 -2.51 -15.40 5.38
CA LEU A 100 -2.40 -16.27 4.22
C LEU A 100 -3.64 -16.14 3.31
N GLU A 101 -4.84 -16.09 3.89
CA GLU A 101 -6.07 -15.85 3.14
C GLU A 101 -6.01 -14.56 2.28
N ALA A 102 -5.50 -13.46 2.86
CA ALA A 102 -5.38 -12.20 2.12
C ALA A 102 -4.45 -12.34 0.92
N LEU A 103 -3.31 -13.02 1.09
CA LEU A 103 -2.36 -13.30 0.01
C LEU A 103 -3.01 -14.13 -1.12
N LEU A 104 -3.75 -15.18 -0.76
CA LEU A 104 -4.42 -16.04 -1.76
C LEU A 104 -5.53 -15.30 -2.50
N ARG A 105 -6.30 -14.44 -1.82
CA ARG A 105 -7.35 -13.61 -2.45
C ARG A 105 -6.76 -12.62 -3.46
N GLU A 106 -5.63 -11.99 -3.14
CA GLU A 106 -4.96 -11.10 -4.10
C GLU A 106 -4.48 -11.87 -5.34
N ILE A 107 -3.90 -13.06 -5.17
CA ILE A 107 -3.51 -13.90 -6.30
C ILE A 107 -4.72 -14.31 -7.14
N ALA A 108 -5.82 -14.72 -6.51
CA ALA A 108 -7.07 -15.08 -7.19
C ALA A 108 -7.65 -13.90 -7.98
N ALA A 109 -7.47 -12.67 -7.49
CA ALA A 109 -7.86 -11.42 -8.15
C ALA A 109 -6.85 -10.96 -9.24
N GLY A 110 -5.82 -11.76 -9.53
CA GLY A 110 -4.82 -11.45 -10.55
C GLY A 110 -3.74 -10.45 -10.09
N THR A 111 -3.52 -10.31 -8.78
CA THR A 111 -2.47 -9.45 -8.22
C THR A 111 -1.38 -10.31 -7.57
N PRO A 112 -0.15 -10.32 -8.10
CA PRO A 112 0.95 -11.04 -7.47
C PRO A 112 1.38 -10.34 -6.17
N VAL A 113 1.86 -11.14 -5.23
CA VAL A 113 2.25 -10.64 -3.91
C VAL A 113 3.75 -10.76 -3.73
N LEU A 114 4.43 -9.63 -3.52
CA LEU A 114 5.84 -9.62 -3.15
C LEU A 114 5.95 -9.95 -1.66
N VAL A 115 6.69 -10.99 -1.32
CA VAL A 115 6.83 -11.52 0.05
C VAL A 115 8.28 -11.53 0.50
N LEU A 116 8.51 -11.41 1.81
CA LEU A 116 9.81 -11.61 2.45
C LEU A 116 9.75 -12.89 3.27
N GLN A 117 10.75 -13.75 3.11
CA GLN A 117 10.90 -14.98 3.86
C GLN A 117 12.24 -15.00 4.60
N ASN A 118 12.33 -15.71 5.72
CA ASN A 118 13.60 -16.16 6.27
C ASN A 118 13.72 -17.66 6.01
N LEU A 119 14.56 -18.03 5.07
CA LEU A 119 14.73 -19.41 4.62
C LEU A 119 15.55 -20.27 5.59
N ALA A 120 16.19 -19.65 6.59
CA ALA A 120 17.00 -20.34 7.60
C ALA A 120 16.42 -20.16 9.02
N LEU A 121 17.26 -20.19 10.03
CA LEU A 121 16.86 -20.09 11.42
C LEU A 121 16.85 -18.63 11.92
N ASP A 122 16.12 -18.34 12.99
CA ASP A 122 15.99 -16.96 13.50
C ASP A 122 17.33 -16.37 13.95
N TRP A 123 18.25 -17.17 14.46
CA TRP A 123 19.59 -16.73 14.92
C TRP A 123 20.65 -16.71 13.81
N VAL A 124 20.37 -17.30 12.63
CA VAL A 124 21.20 -17.21 11.42
C VAL A 124 20.25 -16.99 10.24
N PRO A 125 19.70 -15.77 10.08
CA PRO A 125 18.65 -15.53 9.09
C PRO A 125 19.22 -15.51 7.68
N GLN A 126 18.49 -16.12 6.75
CA GLN A 126 18.69 -16.01 5.31
C GLN A 126 17.46 -15.33 4.68
N TRP A 127 17.50 -14.00 4.63
CA TRP A 127 16.42 -13.20 4.09
C TRP A 127 16.29 -13.35 2.58
N HIS A 128 15.09 -13.55 2.12
CA HIS A 128 14.81 -13.82 0.71
C HIS A 128 13.49 -13.18 0.28
N TYR A 129 13.54 -12.37 -0.77
CA TYR A 129 12.36 -11.88 -1.45
C TYR A 129 11.96 -12.82 -2.57
N ALA A 130 10.64 -13.07 -2.67
CA ALA A 130 10.03 -13.83 -3.74
C ALA A 130 8.71 -13.17 -4.15
N VAL A 131 8.16 -13.59 -5.30
CA VAL A 131 6.83 -13.15 -5.75
C VAL A 131 5.91 -14.35 -5.77
N ALA A 132 4.88 -14.33 -4.91
CA ALA A 132 3.81 -15.32 -4.92
C ALA A 132 2.87 -15.02 -6.09
N ILE A 133 2.75 -15.99 -6.99
CA ILE A 133 2.03 -15.86 -8.26
C ILE A 133 0.89 -16.84 -8.42
N GLY A 134 0.80 -17.86 -7.59
CA GLY A 134 -0.24 -18.88 -7.70
C GLY A 134 -0.33 -19.75 -6.47
N TYR A 135 -1.39 -20.52 -6.40
CA TYR A 135 -1.60 -21.53 -5.37
C TYR A 135 -2.50 -22.67 -5.87
N ASP A 136 -2.41 -23.81 -5.20
CA ASP A 136 -3.27 -24.97 -5.37
C ASP A 136 -3.63 -25.50 -3.99
N LEU A 137 -4.89 -25.32 -3.56
CA LEU A 137 -5.36 -25.70 -2.24
C LEU A 137 -5.45 -27.23 -2.07
N PRO A 138 -5.98 -28.01 -3.02
CA PRO A 138 -5.92 -29.47 -3.00
C PRO A 138 -4.52 -30.03 -2.80
N GLN A 139 -3.52 -29.47 -3.49
CA GLN A 139 -2.12 -29.89 -3.35
C GLN A 139 -1.39 -29.19 -2.19
N ARG A 140 -2.06 -28.27 -1.48
CA ARG A 140 -1.47 -27.46 -0.40
C ARG A 140 -0.15 -26.81 -0.81
N SER A 141 -0.14 -26.20 -2.00
CA SER A 141 1.06 -25.58 -2.56
C SER A 141 0.86 -24.13 -2.94
N LEU A 142 1.93 -23.33 -2.78
CA LEU A 142 2.07 -21.97 -3.27
C LEU A 142 3.08 -21.97 -4.41
N VAL A 143 2.81 -21.18 -5.45
CA VAL A 143 3.72 -21.03 -6.61
C VAL A 143 4.43 -19.68 -6.51
N LEU A 144 5.76 -19.71 -6.57
CA LEU A 144 6.62 -18.55 -6.42
C LEU A 144 7.50 -18.32 -7.66
N ARG A 145 7.80 -17.05 -7.97
CA ARG A 145 9.03 -16.64 -8.67
C ARG A 145 10.11 -16.46 -7.61
N SER A 146 11.13 -17.30 -7.59
CA SER A 146 12.09 -17.35 -6.48
C SER A 146 13.47 -17.83 -6.93
N GLY A 147 14.51 -17.09 -6.60
CA GLY A 147 15.89 -17.43 -6.92
C GLY A 147 16.09 -17.62 -8.42
N VAL A 148 16.63 -18.76 -8.80
CA VAL A 148 16.81 -19.16 -10.20
C VAL A 148 15.63 -19.99 -10.74
N THR A 149 14.60 -20.21 -9.94
CA THR A 149 13.47 -21.07 -10.27
C THR A 149 12.27 -20.24 -10.71
N ARG A 150 11.96 -20.29 -12.00
CA ARG A 150 10.84 -19.54 -12.59
C ARG A 150 9.47 -19.90 -12.00
N ARG A 151 9.27 -21.15 -11.61
CA ARG A 151 8.03 -21.68 -11.05
C ARG A 151 8.36 -22.66 -9.92
N LEU A 152 8.57 -22.12 -8.74
CA LEU A 152 8.82 -22.91 -7.54
C LEU A 152 7.50 -23.25 -6.87
N ALA A 153 7.12 -24.53 -6.87
CA ALA A 153 6.02 -25.01 -6.06
C ALA A 153 6.55 -25.31 -4.63
N MET A 154 6.04 -24.59 -3.65
CA MET A 154 6.41 -24.73 -2.25
C MET A 154 5.17 -25.18 -1.45
N ARG A 155 5.34 -26.12 -0.51
CA ARG A 155 4.25 -26.50 0.41
C ARG A 155 3.81 -25.29 1.22
N LEU A 156 2.50 -25.12 1.41
CA LEU A 156 1.93 -24.00 2.19
C LEU A 156 2.48 -23.97 3.63
N ASP A 157 2.64 -25.14 4.28
CA ASP A 157 3.20 -25.23 5.63
C ASP A 157 4.64 -24.67 5.68
N THR A 158 5.49 -25.05 4.72
CA THR A 158 6.86 -24.56 4.61
C THR A 158 6.89 -23.05 4.36
N PHE A 159 6.01 -22.58 3.47
CA PHE A 159 5.88 -21.14 3.18
C PHE A 159 5.46 -20.38 4.44
N GLU A 160 4.43 -20.80 5.15
CA GLU A 160 3.95 -20.14 6.36
C GLU A 160 5.07 -20.01 7.40
N HIS A 161 5.85 -21.08 7.64
CA HIS A 161 6.97 -21.04 8.59
C HIS A 161 8.06 -20.05 8.20
N THR A 162 8.46 -20.05 6.93
CA THR A 162 9.51 -19.13 6.46
C THR A 162 9.02 -17.67 6.39
N TRP A 163 7.74 -17.48 6.07
CA TRP A 163 7.09 -16.19 6.02
C TRP A 163 6.79 -15.62 7.42
N ALA A 164 6.40 -16.46 8.37
CA ALA A 164 6.17 -16.06 9.76
C ALA A 164 7.42 -15.42 10.40
N ARG A 165 8.61 -15.92 10.08
CA ARG A 165 9.88 -15.37 10.59
C ARG A 165 10.16 -13.95 10.10
N SER A 166 9.51 -13.49 9.05
CA SER A 166 9.56 -12.09 8.58
C SER A 166 8.43 -11.23 9.15
N GLY A 167 7.67 -11.73 10.13
CA GLY A 167 6.43 -11.09 10.60
C GLY A 167 5.31 -11.14 9.57
N HIS A 168 5.33 -12.11 8.66
CA HIS A 168 4.39 -12.25 7.54
C HIS A 168 4.40 -11.02 6.61
N TRP A 169 5.58 -10.43 6.41
CA TRP A 169 5.67 -9.25 5.56
C TRP A 169 5.38 -9.55 4.10
N ALA A 170 4.46 -8.77 3.54
CA ALA A 170 4.09 -8.83 2.15
C ALA A 170 3.63 -7.45 1.66
N MET A 171 3.75 -7.20 0.36
CA MET A 171 3.24 -5.99 -0.27
C MET A 171 2.71 -6.24 -1.67
N LEU A 172 1.83 -5.35 -2.11
CA LEU A 172 1.34 -5.23 -3.48
C LEU A 172 1.93 -3.96 -4.13
N ALA A 173 2.20 -4.03 -5.41
CA ALA A 173 2.51 -2.88 -6.26
C ALA A 173 1.35 -2.69 -7.24
N LEU A 174 0.53 -1.66 -7.04
CA LEU A 174 -0.73 -1.50 -7.78
C LEU A 174 -0.75 -0.17 -8.56
N PRO A 175 -1.29 -0.16 -9.79
CA PRO A 175 -1.71 1.08 -10.41
C PRO A 175 -2.65 1.86 -9.48
N PRO A 176 -2.56 3.19 -9.42
CA PRO A 176 -3.36 3.98 -8.48
C PRO A 176 -4.87 3.80 -8.62
N GLU A 177 -5.33 3.46 -9.80
CA GLU A 177 -6.75 3.25 -10.13
C GLU A 177 -7.29 1.90 -9.63
N ARG A 178 -6.40 1.01 -9.20
CA ARG A 178 -6.75 -0.35 -8.77
C ARG A 178 -6.63 -0.49 -7.27
N LEU A 179 -7.70 -0.89 -6.61
CA LEU A 179 -7.69 -1.27 -5.20
C LEU A 179 -7.28 -2.74 -5.04
N PRO A 180 -6.60 -3.10 -3.92
CA PRO A 180 -6.48 -4.49 -3.51
C PRO A 180 -7.85 -5.16 -3.37
N GLU A 181 -7.95 -6.44 -3.68
CA GLU A 181 -9.17 -7.23 -3.40
C GLU A 181 -9.52 -7.21 -1.91
N THR A 182 -8.49 -7.28 -1.07
CA THR A 182 -8.63 -7.27 0.39
C THR A 182 -8.50 -5.87 1.01
N ALA A 183 -8.72 -4.82 0.21
CA ALA A 183 -8.54 -3.44 0.65
C ALA A 183 -9.41 -3.10 1.86
N LYS A 184 -8.77 -2.47 2.84
CA LYS A 184 -9.43 -1.76 3.94
C LYS A 184 -9.17 -0.27 3.79
N GLU A 185 -10.16 0.56 4.10
CA GLU A 185 -10.10 2.01 3.86
C GLU A 185 -8.84 2.67 4.43
N LEU A 186 -8.65 2.61 5.74
CA LEU A 186 -7.52 3.30 6.38
C LEU A 186 -6.14 2.82 5.91
N PRO A 187 -5.85 1.50 5.81
CA PRO A 187 -4.59 1.03 5.25
C PRO A 187 -4.37 1.46 3.80
N TYR A 188 -5.41 1.45 2.96
CA TYR A 188 -5.28 1.89 1.58
C TYR A 188 -4.98 3.40 1.49
N LEU A 189 -5.74 4.22 2.22
CA LEU A 189 -5.52 5.67 2.24
C LEU A 189 -4.14 6.04 2.81
N ALA A 190 -3.62 5.31 3.79
CA ALA A 190 -2.25 5.48 4.28
C ALA A 190 -1.21 5.19 3.18
N ALA A 191 -1.43 4.15 2.36
CA ALA A 191 -0.54 3.84 1.25
C ALA A 191 -0.59 4.92 0.14
N VAL A 192 -1.78 5.45 -0.16
CA VAL A 192 -1.97 6.55 -1.13
C VAL A 192 -1.36 7.85 -0.59
N ALA A 193 -1.53 8.18 0.68
CA ALA A 193 -0.91 9.36 1.31
C ALA A 193 0.63 9.29 1.29
N ALA A 194 1.19 8.10 1.41
CA ALA A 194 2.63 7.92 1.24
C ALA A 194 3.09 8.08 -0.22
N LEU A 195 2.25 7.76 -1.20
CA LEU A 195 2.50 8.02 -2.63
C LEU A 195 2.37 9.51 -2.96
N GLU A 196 1.45 10.23 -2.33
CA GLU A 196 1.21 11.67 -2.55
C GLU A 196 2.48 12.50 -2.38
N ARG A 197 3.31 12.16 -1.39
CA ARG A 197 4.59 12.86 -1.12
C ARG A 197 5.62 12.71 -2.23
N VAL A 198 5.43 11.76 -3.15
CA VAL A 198 6.38 11.43 -4.22
C VAL A 198 5.81 11.74 -5.60
N VAL A 199 4.56 11.33 -5.84
CA VAL A 199 3.88 11.48 -7.15
C VAL A 199 2.42 11.91 -6.91
N PRO A 200 2.16 13.21 -6.64
CA PRO A 200 0.81 13.71 -6.35
C PRO A 200 -0.23 13.37 -7.42
N THR A 201 0.18 13.35 -8.71
CA THR A 201 -0.71 12.98 -9.82
C THR A 201 -1.21 11.54 -9.71
N ALA A 202 -0.36 10.61 -9.31
CA ALA A 202 -0.75 9.23 -9.09
C ALA A 202 -1.62 9.09 -7.82
N ALA A 203 -1.27 9.80 -6.75
CA ALA A 203 -2.04 9.78 -5.52
C ALA A 203 -3.46 10.31 -5.70
N ARG A 204 -3.64 11.37 -6.50
CA ARG A 204 -4.98 11.89 -6.82
C ARG A 204 -5.87 10.79 -7.41
N ARG A 205 -5.37 10.03 -8.39
CA ARG A 205 -6.10 8.88 -8.95
C ARG A 205 -6.38 7.78 -7.92
N GLY A 206 -5.43 7.54 -7.00
CA GLY A 206 -5.63 6.60 -5.89
C GLY A 206 -6.75 7.04 -4.94
N TYR A 207 -6.86 8.34 -4.64
CA TYR A 207 -7.97 8.87 -3.85
C TYR A 207 -9.30 8.82 -4.60
N GLU A 208 -9.30 9.06 -5.91
CA GLU A 208 -10.48 8.91 -6.76
C GLU A 208 -10.99 7.46 -6.76
N ALA A 209 -10.08 6.50 -6.89
CA ALA A 209 -10.40 5.07 -6.76
C ALA A 209 -10.93 4.72 -5.36
N ALA A 210 -10.35 5.29 -4.29
CA ALA A 210 -10.85 5.14 -2.93
C ALA A 210 -12.28 5.67 -2.78
N LEU A 211 -12.59 6.83 -3.33
CA LEU A 211 -13.92 7.45 -3.28
C LEU A 211 -14.96 6.66 -4.06
N ALA A 212 -14.58 5.95 -5.13
CA ALA A 212 -15.46 5.04 -5.82
C ALA A 212 -15.88 3.85 -4.92
N ARG A 213 -15.00 3.41 -4.02
CA ARG A 213 -15.23 2.29 -3.09
C ARG A 213 -15.83 2.74 -1.76
N TRP A 214 -15.40 3.90 -1.26
CA TRP A 214 -15.81 4.51 0.02
C TRP A 214 -16.23 5.97 -0.23
N PRO A 215 -17.43 6.20 -0.77
CA PRO A 215 -17.86 7.53 -1.20
C PRO A 215 -17.98 8.55 -0.08
N ASP A 216 -18.15 8.09 1.17
CA ASP A 216 -18.28 8.97 2.35
C ASP A 216 -16.95 9.19 3.10
N SER A 217 -15.82 8.80 2.52
CA SER A 217 -14.51 8.97 3.15
C SER A 217 -14.05 10.44 3.14
N VAL A 218 -14.13 11.09 4.28
CA VAL A 218 -13.57 12.44 4.46
C VAL A 218 -12.05 12.46 4.21
N THR A 219 -11.35 11.42 4.64
CA THR A 219 -9.90 11.29 4.45
C THR A 219 -9.52 11.21 2.96
N ALA A 220 -10.31 10.47 2.16
CA ALA A 220 -10.08 10.39 0.73
C ALA A 220 -10.38 11.71 0.00
N GLU A 221 -11.47 12.42 0.39
CA GLU A 221 -11.77 13.74 -0.18
C GLU A 221 -10.68 14.77 0.18
N LEU A 222 -10.23 14.81 1.44
CA LEU A 222 -9.13 15.67 1.86
C LEU A 222 -7.83 15.33 1.12
N GLY A 223 -7.49 14.05 1.00
CA GLY A 223 -6.30 13.62 0.27
C GLY A 223 -6.36 13.98 -1.22
N ARG A 224 -7.52 13.82 -1.86
CA ARG A 224 -7.70 14.27 -3.25
C ARG A 224 -7.51 15.78 -3.39
N GLY A 225 -8.06 16.56 -2.44
CA GLY A 225 -7.86 18.00 -2.38
C GLY A 225 -6.39 18.37 -2.18
N ASN A 226 -5.69 17.70 -1.27
CA ASN A 226 -4.26 17.92 -1.01
C ASN A 226 -3.42 17.61 -2.26
N ALA A 227 -3.68 16.49 -2.94
CA ALA A 227 -2.99 16.13 -4.17
C ALA A 227 -3.24 17.15 -5.28
N SER A 228 -4.48 17.65 -5.44
CA SER A 228 -4.81 18.73 -6.40
C SER A 228 -4.10 20.03 -6.03
N TYR A 229 -4.07 20.39 -4.76
CA TYR A 229 -3.37 21.57 -4.27
C TYR A 229 -1.85 21.51 -4.54
N ALA A 230 -1.23 20.37 -4.27
CA ALA A 230 0.19 20.14 -4.58
C ALA A 230 0.50 20.25 -6.08
N LEU A 231 -0.48 19.95 -6.94
CA LEU A 231 -0.40 20.09 -8.40
C LEU A 231 -0.73 21.51 -8.89
N ARG A 232 -1.00 22.46 -7.98
CA ARG A 232 -1.46 23.83 -8.31
C ARG A 232 -2.82 23.86 -9.03
N ASP A 233 -3.58 22.78 -8.99
CA ASP A 233 -4.99 22.72 -9.38
C ASP A 233 -5.86 23.22 -8.22
N LEU A 234 -5.82 24.55 -7.99
CA LEU A 234 -6.51 25.18 -6.85
C LEU A 234 -8.02 25.03 -6.94
N ALA A 235 -8.57 25.09 -8.16
CA ALA A 235 -10.00 24.90 -8.38
C ALA A 235 -10.44 23.47 -8.04
N GLY A 236 -9.67 22.47 -8.48
CA GLY A 236 -9.89 21.07 -8.13
C GLY A 236 -9.75 20.81 -6.62
N ALA A 237 -8.78 21.46 -5.96
CA ALA A 237 -8.59 21.38 -4.51
C ALA A 237 -9.80 21.97 -3.76
N ALA A 238 -10.22 23.21 -4.09
CA ALA A 238 -11.37 23.85 -3.50
C ALA A 238 -12.66 23.03 -3.68
N ALA A 239 -12.87 22.45 -4.87
CA ALA A 239 -14.01 21.59 -5.14
C ALA A 239 -13.99 20.30 -4.29
N ALA A 240 -12.82 19.70 -4.06
CA ALA A 240 -12.69 18.52 -3.21
C ALA A 240 -12.96 18.87 -1.73
N TYR A 241 -12.36 19.96 -1.23
CA TYR A 241 -12.58 20.39 0.15
C TYR A 241 -14.02 20.84 0.40
N LEU A 242 -14.65 21.50 -0.57
CA LEU A 242 -16.08 21.86 -0.48
C LEU A 242 -16.96 20.60 -0.34
N ARG A 243 -16.71 19.55 -1.13
CA ARG A 243 -17.43 18.27 -0.96
C ARG A 243 -17.18 17.66 0.42
N ALA A 244 -15.93 17.76 0.92
CA ALA A 244 -15.61 17.30 2.28
C ALA A 244 -16.40 18.06 3.34
N THR A 245 -16.54 19.40 3.23
CA THR A 245 -17.34 20.20 4.18
C THR A 245 -18.83 19.93 4.10
N GLN A 246 -19.35 19.65 2.90
CA GLN A 246 -20.76 19.33 2.70
C GLN A 246 -21.15 17.97 3.31
N ARG A 247 -20.30 16.97 3.13
CA ARG A 247 -20.53 15.61 3.67
C ARG A 247 -20.18 15.49 5.15
N HIS A 248 -19.18 16.23 5.59
CA HIS A 248 -18.64 16.21 6.95
C HIS A 248 -18.54 17.62 7.54
N PRO A 249 -19.67 18.31 7.81
CA PRO A 249 -19.69 19.71 8.23
C PRO A 249 -19.01 19.98 9.58
N ALA A 250 -18.73 18.94 10.36
CA ALA A 250 -17.95 18.99 11.58
C ALA A 250 -16.44 18.84 11.38
N SER A 251 -15.95 18.62 10.16
CA SER A 251 -14.52 18.52 9.88
C SER A 251 -13.86 19.89 9.81
N ALA A 252 -13.21 20.32 10.89
CA ALA A 252 -12.47 21.57 10.91
C ALA A 252 -11.32 21.60 9.91
N ASP A 253 -10.65 20.48 9.68
CA ASP A 253 -9.60 20.35 8.65
C ASP A 253 -10.14 20.63 7.25
N ALA A 254 -11.34 20.12 6.91
CA ALA A 254 -11.95 20.36 5.61
C ALA A 254 -12.23 21.85 5.38
N TRP A 255 -12.79 22.52 6.38
CA TRP A 255 -13.04 23.96 6.33
C TRP A 255 -11.76 24.79 6.24
N ASN A 256 -10.72 24.42 7.00
CA ASN A 256 -9.42 25.08 6.94
C ASN A 256 -8.76 24.96 5.57
N ASN A 257 -8.74 23.74 4.99
CA ASN A 257 -8.13 23.50 3.70
C ASN A 257 -8.93 24.17 2.57
N LEU A 258 -10.25 24.23 2.69
CA LEU A 258 -11.10 25.00 1.79
C LEU A 258 -10.73 26.48 1.84
N ALA A 259 -10.57 27.05 3.04
CA ALA A 259 -10.18 28.45 3.20
C ALA A 259 -8.84 28.76 2.55
N GLN A 260 -7.84 27.89 2.68
CA GLN A 260 -6.54 28.05 2.04
C GLN A 260 -6.62 28.01 0.51
N ALA A 261 -7.41 27.09 -0.06
CA ALA A 261 -7.58 27.03 -1.51
C ALA A 261 -8.35 28.26 -2.05
N LEU A 262 -9.38 28.70 -1.34
CA LEU A 262 -10.19 29.85 -1.75
C LEU A 262 -9.41 31.17 -1.71
N ILE A 263 -8.57 31.39 -0.69
CA ILE A 263 -7.77 32.61 -0.64
C ILE A 263 -6.76 32.70 -1.78
N GLU A 264 -6.16 31.58 -2.14
CA GLU A 264 -5.25 31.54 -3.32
C GLU A 264 -5.99 31.71 -4.66
N LEU A 265 -7.29 31.39 -4.70
CA LEU A 265 -8.16 31.68 -5.86
C LEU A 265 -8.67 33.13 -5.89
N GLY A 266 -8.39 33.94 -4.86
CA GLY A 266 -8.88 35.30 -4.75
C GLY A 266 -10.31 35.44 -4.20
N SER A 267 -10.93 34.34 -3.78
CA SER A 267 -12.30 34.31 -3.19
C SER A 267 -12.24 34.64 -1.69
N ARG A 268 -11.86 35.88 -1.36
CA ARG A 268 -11.52 36.29 0.00
C ARG A 268 -12.69 36.14 1.00
N ASP A 269 -13.90 36.56 0.62
CA ASP A 269 -15.05 36.49 1.52
C ASP A 269 -15.44 35.05 1.85
N GLU A 270 -15.41 34.17 0.87
CA GLU A 270 -15.67 32.73 1.05
C GLU A 270 -14.57 32.07 1.90
N ALA A 271 -13.30 32.45 1.65
CA ALA A 271 -12.16 31.96 2.43
C ALA A 271 -12.30 32.37 3.90
N LEU A 272 -12.69 33.62 4.18
CA LEU A 272 -12.90 34.13 5.52
C LEU A 272 -14.03 33.39 6.24
N ALA A 273 -15.14 33.14 5.55
CA ALA A 273 -16.26 32.36 6.10
C ALA A 273 -15.82 30.92 6.46
N ALA A 274 -15.10 30.26 5.57
CA ALA A 274 -14.59 28.91 5.80
C ALA A 274 -13.57 28.86 6.96
N ALA A 275 -12.63 29.82 7.04
CA ALA A 275 -11.64 29.88 8.12
C ALA A 275 -12.30 30.12 9.50
N ARG A 276 -13.29 31.04 9.58
CA ARG A 276 -14.07 31.24 10.79
C ARG A 276 -14.80 29.97 11.23
N ARG A 277 -15.34 29.22 10.27
CA ARG A 277 -16.00 27.94 10.56
C ARG A 277 -15.03 26.92 11.13
N ALA A 278 -13.80 26.79 10.56
CA ALA A 278 -12.76 25.91 11.07
C ALA A 278 -12.38 26.26 12.52
N VAL A 279 -12.17 27.56 12.81
CA VAL A 279 -11.85 28.03 14.16
C VAL A 279 -13.00 27.77 15.14
N ALA A 280 -14.26 28.00 14.75
CA ALA A 280 -15.44 27.75 15.58
C ALA A 280 -15.62 26.25 15.92
N LEU A 281 -15.24 25.34 15.01
CA LEU A 281 -15.27 23.91 15.27
C LEU A 281 -14.16 23.46 16.23
N GLY A 282 -13.02 24.16 16.27
CA GLY A 282 -11.93 23.87 17.19
C GLY A 282 -11.21 22.56 16.88
N GLY A 283 -10.71 21.91 17.92
CA GLY A 283 -10.01 20.62 17.83
C GLY A 283 -8.50 20.73 18.03
N ALA A 284 -7.79 19.61 17.82
CA ALA A 284 -6.36 19.50 18.11
C ALA A 284 -5.47 20.46 17.27
N ARG A 285 -5.96 20.92 16.10
CA ARG A 285 -5.26 21.81 15.18
C ARG A 285 -5.76 23.26 15.23
N LEU A 286 -6.45 23.67 16.29
CA LEU A 286 -7.03 25.02 16.44
C LEU A 286 -5.99 26.13 16.19
N GLY A 287 -4.73 25.94 16.63
CA GLY A 287 -3.64 26.89 16.36
C GLY A 287 -3.45 27.14 14.85
N THR A 288 -3.35 26.09 14.07
CA THR A 288 -3.22 26.16 12.60
C THR A 288 -4.43 26.87 11.96
N TYR A 289 -5.65 26.61 12.45
CA TYR A 289 -6.85 27.27 11.90
C TYR A 289 -6.88 28.78 12.19
N ARG A 290 -6.41 29.19 13.38
CA ARG A 290 -6.24 30.60 13.72
C ARG A 290 -5.18 31.27 12.84
N GLU A 291 -4.05 30.62 12.63
CA GLU A 291 -3.00 31.12 11.73
C GLU A 291 -3.53 31.35 10.32
N THR A 292 -4.33 30.40 9.78
CA THR A 292 -5.00 30.55 8.48
C THR A 292 -5.96 31.74 8.47
N LEU A 293 -6.80 31.88 9.50
CA LEU A 293 -7.72 33.01 9.63
C LEU A 293 -6.99 34.36 9.68
N ASP A 294 -5.94 34.45 10.51
CA ASP A 294 -5.13 35.66 10.65
C ASP A 294 -4.38 36.02 9.36
N HIS A 295 -3.93 34.99 8.60
CA HIS A 295 -3.33 35.20 7.28
C HIS A 295 -4.32 35.85 6.31
N ILE A 296 -5.55 35.32 6.24
CA ILE A 296 -6.61 35.86 5.37
C ILE A 296 -7.00 37.29 5.78
N LEU A 297 -7.07 37.58 7.08
CA LEU A 297 -7.41 38.92 7.57
C LEU A 297 -6.35 39.96 7.22
N ARG A 298 -5.08 39.58 7.12
CA ARG A 298 -3.97 40.49 6.77
C ARG A 298 -3.82 40.73 5.26
N GLN A 299 -4.46 39.95 4.43
CA GLN A 299 -4.46 40.20 2.97
C GLN A 299 -5.38 41.39 2.65
N PRO A 300 -4.97 42.31 1.78
CA PRO A 300 -5.77 43.46 1.39
C PRO A 300 -7.07 43.10 0.69
#